data_2b59d9bac5f013231969f225b3a8cda8
#
_entry.id   2b59d9bac5f013231969f225b3a8cda8
#
_cell.length_a   1.000
_cell.length_b   1.000
_cell.length_c   1.000
_cell.angle_alpha   90.00
_cell.angle_beta   90.00
_cell.angle_gamma   90.00
#
_symmetry.space_group_name_H-M   'P 1'
#
loop_
_entity.id
_entity.type
_entity.pdbx_description
1 polymer ?
#
loop_
_entity_poly.entity_id
_entity_poly.type
_entity_poly.pdbx_seq_one_letter_code
_entity_poly.pdbx_strand_id
1 'polypeptide(L)'
;MVDALHAAHRAVRSGGTVIDLRPDSRHQPRVFQRRVLRGELQETTLAEGDSSASDRAVARLVREGRLKPVRTGHFWYSLRFPDRSGLDDWLESSRRLRGYAPGTRARIVPGSGIIVRRALAYGIYERA
;
A
#
# COMPACT_ATOMS: atom_id res chain seq x y z
N MET A 1 8.09 9.42 -4.23
CA MET A 1 8.40 8.40 -3.18
C MET A 1 9.88 8.24 -2.92
N VAL A 2 10.70 7.97 -3.95
CA VAL A 2 12.16 7.86 -3.79
C VAL A 2 12.77 9.15 -3.23
N ASP A 3 12.34 10.30 -3.72
CA ASP A 3 12.81 11.62 -3.24
C ASP A 3 12.42 11.85 -1.77
N ALA A 4 11.25 11.37 -1.35
CA ALA A 4 10.82 11.46 0.04
C ALA A 4 11.71 10.62 0.96
N LEU A 5 12.12 9.43 0.52
CA LEU A 5 13.04 8.58 1.29
C LEU A 5 14.41 9.24 1.45
N HIS A 6 14.96 9.82 0.38
CA HIS A 6 16.23 10.54 0.44
C HIS A 6 16.13 11.79 1.31
N ALA A 7 15.01 12.53 1.23
CA ALA A 7 14.75 13.67 2.10
C ALA A 7 14.68 13.28 3.57
N ALA A 8 13.95 12.21 3.88
CA ALA A 8 13.86 11.67 5.24
C ALA A 8 15.24 11.25 5.77
N HIS A 9 16.03 10.55 4.95
CA HIS A 9 17.40 10.16 5.32
C HIS A 9 18.28 11.37 5.63
N ARG A 10 18.19 12.44 4.84
CA ARG A 10 18.99 13.66 5.09
C ARG A 10 18.54 14.42 6.32
N ALA A 11 17.23 14.41 6.61
CA ALA A 11 16.64 15.16 7.72
C ALA A 11 16.91 14.53 9.10
N VAL A 12 17.13 13.22 9.14
CA VAL A 12 17.36 12.48 10.38
C VAL A 12 18.84 12.49 10.74
N ARG A 13 19.15 12.79 12.00
CA ARG A 13 20.53 12.72 12.51
C ARG A 13 21.03 11.26 12.53
N SER A 14 22.35 11.08 12.56
CA SER A 14 22.97 9.76 12.78
C SER A 14 22.43 9.12 14.06
N GLY A 15 22.10 7.84 14.03
CA GLY A 15 21.43 7.10 15.09
C GLY A 15 19.92 7.36 15.20
N GLY A 16 19.36 8.28 14.42
CA GLY A 16 17.91 8.55 14.38
C GLY A 16 17.16 7.50 13.59
N THR A 17 15.83 7.50 13.76
CA THR A 17 14.93 6.51 13.16
C THR A 17 14.28 7.02 11.89
N VAL A 18 14.27 6.20 10.85
CA VAL A 18 13.46 6.37 9.62
C VAL A 18 12.42 5.27 9.59
N ILE A 19 11.16 5.66 9.42
CA ILE A 19 10.04 4.72 9.24
C ILE A 19 9.55 4.84 7.80
N ASP A 20 9.57 3.73 7.07
CA ASP A 20 8.98 3.59 5.74
C ASP A 20 7.67 2.82 5.84
N LEU A 21 6.60 3.40 5.35
CA LEU A 21 5.26 2.81 5.39
C LEU A 21 4.63 2.94 4.00
N ARG A 22 4.30 1.81 3.40
CA ARG A 22 3.80 1.74 2.02
C ARG A 22 2.73 0.68 1.84
N PRO A 23 1.84 0.81 0.84
CA PRO A 23 1.04 -0.32 0.40
C PRO A 23 1.92 -1.52 0.08
N ASP A 24 1.54 -2.70 0.58
CA ASP A 24 2.26 -3.94 0.29
C ASP A 24 1.80 -4.50 -1.06
N SER A 25 2.59 -4.30 -2.10
CA SER A 25 2.29 -4.73 -3.47
C SER A 25 2.24 -6.26 -3.65
N ARG A 26 2.74 -7.02 -2.68
CA ARG A 26 2.67 -8.49 -2.71
C ARG A 26 1.27 -9.03 -2.40
N HIS A 27 0.41 -8.18 -1.83
CA HIS A 27 -0.95 -8.54 -1.43
C HIS A 27 -1.95 -7.57 -2.03
N GLN A 28 -2.76 -8.06 -2.96
CA GLN A 28 -3.85 -7.27 -3.51
C GLN A 28 -4.93 -7.03 -2.45
N PRO A 29 -5.54 -5.83 -2.43
CA PRO A 29 -6.65 -5.54 -1.53
C PRO A 29 -7.81 -6.50 -1.77
N ARG A 30 -8.44 -6.97 -0.69
CA ARG A 30 -9.57 -7.89 -0.72
C ARG A 30 -10.87 -7.16 -0.41
N VAL A 31 -11.90 -7.44 -1.19
CA VAL A 31 -13.21 -6.82 -1.07
C VAL A 31 -14.18 -7.79 -0.41
N PHE A 32 -14.70 -7.38 0.75
CA PHE A 32 -15.69 -8.15 1.52
C PHE A 32 -17.01 -7.40 1.60
N GLN A 33 -18.11 -8.14 1.56
CA GLN A 33 -19.44 -7.65 1.82
C GLN A 33 -20.22 -8.72 2.58
N ARG A 34 -20.86 -8.35 3.69
CA ARG A 34 -21.56 -9.31 4.55
C ARG A 34 -20.69 -10.50 4.98
N ARG A 35 -19.41 -10.24 5.28
CA ARG A 35 -18.41 -11.26 5.64
C ARG A 35 -18.09 -12.26 4.52
N VAL A 36 -18.49 -11.98 3.29
CA VAL A 36 -18.18 -12.82 2.12
C VAL A 36 -17.15 -12.12 1.26
N LEU A 37 -16.12 -12.84 0.87
CA LEU A 37 -15.13 -12.36 -0.10
C LEU A 37 -15.79 -12.21 -1.47
N ARG A 38 -15.83 -11.00 -2.00
CA ARG A 38 -16.42 -10.69 -3.31
C ARG A 38 -15.39 -10.65 -4.43
N GLY A 39 -14.13 -10.45 -4.12
CA GLY A 39 -13.05 -10.37 -5.06
C GLY A 39 -11.91 -9.50 -4.54
N GLU A 40 -11.15 -8.95 -5.46
CA GLU A 40 -9.97 -8.17 -5.18
C GLU A 40 -9.97 -6.85 -5.95
N LEU A 41 -9.15 -5.91 -5.48
CA LEU A 41 -8.71 -4.77 -6.27
C LEU A 41 -7.34 -5.09 -6.84
N GLN A 42 -6.98 -4.46 -7.94
CA GLN A 42 -5.67 -4.63 -8.55
C GLN A 42 -4.99 -3.28 -8.77
N GLU A 43 -3.69 -3.25 -8.60
CA GLU A 43 -2.88 -2.07 -8.90
C GLU A 43 -2.58 -1.98 -10.39
N THR A 44 -2.44 -0.75 -10.87
CA THR A 44 -2.02 -0.50 -12.25
C THR A 44 -0.50 -0.67 -12.39
N THR A 45 -0.02 -0.76 -13.63
CA THR A 45 1.42 -0.80 -13.93
C THR A 45 2.17 0.40 -13.35
N LEU A 46 1.55 1.58 -13.33
CA LEU A 46 2.14 2.78 -12.71
C LEU A 46 2.38 2.58 -11.21
N ALA A 47 1.39 2.08 -10.48
CA ALA A 47 1.51 1.83 -9.05
C ALA A 47 2.53 0.74 -8.74
N GLU A 48 2.58 -0.34 -9.51
CA GLU A 48 3.58 -1.40 -9.40
C GLU A 48 4.99 -0.87 -9.63
N GLY A 49 5.18 -0.02 -10.63
CA GLY A 49 6.45 0.62 -10.93
C GLY A 49 6.95 1.50 -9.79
N ASP A 50 6.08 2.29 -9.19
CA ASP A 50 6.41 3.14 -8.03
C ASP A 50 6.80 2.31 -6.81
N SER A 51 6.09 1.22 -6.54
CA SER A 51 6.42 0.30 -5.44
C SER A 51 7.79 -0.35 -5.65
N SER A 52 8.07 -0.84 -6.86
CA SER A 52 9.35 -1.46 -7.20
C SER A 52 10.52 -0.48 -7.08
N ALA A 53 10.34 0.78 -7.52
CA ALA A 53 11.35 1.82 -7.41
C ALA A 53 11.67 2.13 -5.94
N SER A 54 10.65 2.19 -5.10
CA SER A 54 10.80 2.42 -3.66
C SER A 54 11.54 1.27 -2.97
N ASP A 55 11.21 0.03 -3.31
CA ASP A 55 11.91 -1.16 -2.77
C ASP A 55 13.39 -1.14 -3.13
N ARG A 56 13.73 -0.81 -4.38
CA ARG A 56 15.13 -0.69 -4.82
C ARG A 56 15.87 0.43 -4.11
N ALA A 57 15.21 1.57 -3.87
CA ALA A 57 15.82 2.71 -3.17
C ALA A 57 16.17 2.37 -1.71
N VAL A 58 15.26 1.72 -0.99
CA VAL A 58 15.51 1.24 0.38
C VAL A 58 16.65 0.23 0.39
N ALA A 59 16.59 -0.79 -0.48
CA ALA A 59 17.63 -1.81 -0.57
C ALA A 59 19.02 -1.22 -0.87
N ARG A 60 19.09 -0.20 -1.71
CA ARG A 60 20.32 0.52 -2.02
C ARG A 60 20.90 1.22 -0.79
N LEU A 61 20.10 1.98 -0.05
CA LEU A 61 20.54 2.66 1.16
C LEU A 61 21.03 1.69 2.23
N VAL A 62 20.38 0.53 2.34
CA VAL A 62 20.83 -0.54 3.24
C VAL A 62 22.16 -1.12 2.78
N ARG A 63 22.33 -1.45 1.49
CA ARG A 63 23.60 -1.97 0.97
C ARG A 63 24.75 -0.97 1.09
N GLU A 64 24.47 0.32 0.96
CA GLU A 64 25.47 1.39 1.12
C GLU A 64 25.79 1.68 2.60
N GLY A 65 25.17 0.98 3.53
CA GLY A 65 25.36 1.19 4.97
C GLY A 65 24.80 2.49 5.52
N ARG A 66 23.91 3.15 4.76
CA ARG A 66 23.28 4.43 5.17
C ARG A 66 22.04 4.23 6.04
N LEU A 67 21.36 3.10 5.87
CA LEU A 67 20.24 2.66 6.69
C LEU A 67 20.54 1.26 7.25
N LYS A 68 20.31 1.09 8.54
CA LYS A 68 20.42 -0.20 9.20
C LYS A 68 19.02 -0.71 9.51
N PRO A 69 18.61 -1.88 9.00
CA PRO A 69 17.30 -2.44 9.32
C PRO A 69 17.22 -2.78 10.81
N VAL A 70 16.13 -2.33 11.45
CA VAL A 70 15.80 -2.67 12.84
C VAL A 70 14.65 -3.67 12.84
N ARG A 71 13.58 -3.39 12.09
CA ARG A 71 12.41 -4.25 11.99
C ARG A 71 11.69 -4.00 10.67
N THR A 72 11.23 -5.07 10.03
CA THR A 72 10.36 -4.99 8.85
C THR A 72 9.18 -5.95 9.02
N GLY A 73 8.09 -5.66 8.36
CA GLY A 73 6.90 -6.51 8.39
C GLY A 73 5.76 -5.94 7.60
N HIS A 74 4.60 -6.48 7.80
CA HIS A 74 3.37 -5.99 7.19
C HIS A 74 2.19 -6.18 8.15
N PHE A 75 1.11 -5.44 7.91
CA PHE A 75 -0.15 -5.61 8.61
C PHE A 75 -1.33 -5.27 7.69
N TRP A 76 -2.50 -5.81 8.03
CA TRP A 76 -3.74 -5.56 7.31
C TRP A 76 -4.56 -4.49 8.04
N TYR A 77 -5.17 -3.60 7.28
CA TYR A 77 -6.13 -2.63 7.78
C TYR A 77 -7.39 -2.63 6.91
N SER A 78 -8.46 -2.08 7.44
CA SER A 78 -9.76 -2.06 6.77
C SER A 78 -10.16 -0.66 6.37
N LEU A 79 -10.62 -0.50 5.14
CA LEU A 79 -11.34 0.66 4.65
C LEU A 79 -12.81 0.31 4.56
N ARG A 80 -13.68 1.19 5.03
CA ARG A 80 -15.12 0.98 5.02
C ARG A 80 -15.81 1.92 4.05
N PHE A 81 -16.72 1.37 3.26
CA PHE A 81 -17.54 2.13 2.32
C PHE A 81 -19.01 1.83 2.61
N PRO A 82 -19.92 2.84 2.49
CA PRO A 82 -21.33 2.64 2.81
C PRO A 82 -22.03 1.69 1.83
N ASP A 83 -21.57 1.67 0.57
CA ASP A 83 -22.12 0.84 -0.50
C ASP A 83 -21.14 0.76 -1.70
N ARG A 84 -21.59 0.07 -2.75
CA ARG A 84 -20.82 -0.05 -4.00
C ARG A 84 -20.53 1.30 -4.65
N SER A 85 -21.46 2.24 -4.60
CA SER A 85 -21.28 3.58 -5.15
C SER A 85 -20.13 4.32 -4.48
N GLY A 86 -20.01 4.24 -3.16
CA GLY A 86 -18.89 4.82 -2.41
C GLY A 86 -17.56 4.22 -2.79
N LEU A 87 -17.49 2.91 -3.00
CA LEU A 87 -16.28 2.26 -3.47
C LEU A 87 -15.94 2.65 -4.93
N ASP A 88 -16.95 2.70 -5.80
CA ASP A 88 -16.78 3.16 -7.19
C ASP A 88 -16.18 4.57 -7.23
N ASP A 89 -16.68 5.50 -6.44
CA ASP A 89 -16.21 6.89 -6.36
C ASP A 89 -14.75 6.96 -5.89
N TRP A 90 -14.41 6.18 -4.88
CA TRP A 90 -13.03 6.11 -4.38
C TRP A 90 -12.07 5.55 -5.44
N LEU A 91 -12.46 4.51 -6.15
CA LEU A 91 -11.66 3.93 -7.24
C LEU A 91 -11.53 4.90 -8.42
N GLU A 92 -12.58 5.64 -8.76
CA GLU A 92 -12.52 6.66 -9.81
C GLU A 92 -11.53 7.79 -9.45
N SER A 93 -11.49 8.20 -8.18
CA SER A 93 -10.54 9.21 -7.69
C SER A 93 -9.08 8.73 -7.73
N SER A 94 -8.86 7.44 -7.75
CA SER A 94 -7.53 6.79 -7.75
C SER A 94 -7.31 5.86 -8.96
N ARG A 95 -8.06 6.05 -10.04
CA ARG A 95 -8.07 5.17 -11.23
C ARG A 95 -6.70 4.94 -11.88
N ARG A 96 -5.77 5.89 -11.72
CA ARG A 96 -4.40 5.74 -12.22
C ARG A 96 -3.60 4.70 -11.46
N LEU A 97 -3.99 4.39 -10.24
CA LEU A 97 -3.25 3.52 -9.34
C LEU A 97 -3.92 2.16 -9.14
N ARG A 98 -5.25 2.11 -9.19
CA ARG A 98 -6.00 0.88 -8.87
C ARG A 98 -7.38 0.83 -9.49
N GLY A 99 -7.92 -0.37 -9.57
CA GLY A 99 -9.27 -0.64 -10.03
C GLY A 99 -9.77 -2.00 -9.53
N TYR A 100 -10.98 -2.38 -9.94
CA TYR A 100 -11.50 -3.72 -9.66
C TYR A 100 -10.74 -4.79 -10.44
N ALA A 101 -10.42 -5.90 -9.79
CA ALA A 101 -10.06 -7.11 -10.50
C ALA A 101 -11.26 -7.62 -11.32
N PRO A 102 -11.03 -8.35 -12.44
CA PRO A 102 -12.12 -8.82 -13.29
C PRO A 102 -13.21 -9.57 -12.51
N GLY A 103 -14.46 -9.19 -12.73
CA GLY A 103 -15.63 -9.82 -12.12
C GLY A 103 -15.95 -9.37 -10.70
N THR A 104 -15.08 -8.66 -10.01
CA THR A 104 -15.29 -8.26 -8.60
C THR A 104 -16.50 -7.35 -8.46
N ARG A 105 -16.60 -6.30 -9.26
CA ARG A 105 -17.71 -5.34 -9.16
C ARG A 105 -19.08 -6.01 -9.32
N ALA A 106 -19.20 -6.95 -10.25
CA ALA A 106 -20.43 -7.66 -10.52
C ALA A 106 -20.89 -8.53 -9.33
N ARG A 107 -19.99 -8.95 -8.46
CA ARG A 107 -20.30 -9.75 -7.26
C ARG A 107 -20.75 -8.90 -6.08
N ILE A 108 -20.56 -7.59 -6.12
CA ILE A 108 -20.94 -6.69 -5.04
C ILE A 108 -22.41 -6.34 -5.19
N VAL A 109 -23.19 -6.57 -4.14
CA VAL A 109 -24.61 -6.22 -4.08
C VAL A 109 -24.75 -4.72 -3.79
N PRO A 110 -25.51 -3.95 -4.59
CA PRO A 110 -25.79 -2.54 -4.30
C PRO A 110 -26.49 -2.35 -2.96
N GLY A 111 -26.23 -1.23 -2.29
CA GLY A 111 -26.95 -0.83 -1.07
C GLY A 111 -26.50 -1.50 0.22
N SER A 112 -25.42 -2.28 0.20
CA SER A 112 -24.82 -2.88 1.39
C SER A 112 -23.42 -2.37 1.63
N GLY A 113 -23.01 -2.23 2.90
CA GLY A 113 -21.69 -1.81 3.32
C GLY A 113 -20.60 -2.75 2.82
N ILE A 114 -19.44 -2.17 2.48
CA ILE A 114 -18.29 -2.87 1.95
C ILE A 114 -17.09 -2.63 2.85
N ILE A 115 -16.27 -3.65 3.02
CA ILE A 115 -14.97 -3.58 3.69
C ILE A 115 -13.90 -3.98 2.67
N VAL A 116 -12.94 -3.08 2.45
CA VAL A 116 -11.72 -3.38 1.70
C VAL A 116 -10.60 -3.62 2.70
N ARG A 117 -10.04 -4.82 2.69
CA ARG A 117 -8.87 -5.15 3.50
C ARG A 117 -7.61 -4.97 2.67
N ARG A 118 -6.70 -4.16 3.17
CA ARG A 118 -5.48 -3.77 2.48
C ARG A 118 -4.26 -4.02 3.35
N ALA A 119 -3.19 -4.52 2.75
CA ALA A 119 -1.92 -4.71 3.43
C ALA A 119 -1.02 -3.49 3.30
N LEU A 120 -0.36 -3.12 4.38
CA LEU A 120 0.74 -2.18 4.42
C LEU A 120 2.03 -2.91 4.79
N ALA A 121 3.09 -2.63 4.05
CA ALA A 121 4.44 -3.00 4.42
C ALA A 121 5.10 -1.87 5.21
N TYR A 122 5.86 -2.21 6.23
CA TYR A 122 6.62 -1.23 7.00
C TYR A 122 8.08 -1.65 7.18
N GLY A 123 8.93 -0.66 7.27
CA GLY A 123 10.32 -0.83 7.66
C GLY A 123 10.73 0.23 8.67
N ILE A 124 11.41 -0.20 9.73
CA ILE A 124 12.02 0.67 10.72
C ILE A 124 13.53 0.54 10.55
N TYR A 125 14.18 1.67 10.32
CA TYR A 125 15.60 1.76 10.04
C TYR A 125 16.25 2.76 10.97
N GLU A 126 17.50 2.49 11.32
CA GLU A 126 18.37 3.45 11.98
C GLU A 126 19.30 4.09 10.93
N ARG A 127 19.43 5.39 10.95
CA ARG A 127 20.41 6.08 10.13
C ARG A 127 21.82 5.84 10.69
N ALA A 128 22.63 5.29 9.85
CA ALA A 128 24.04 5.08 10.19
C ALA A 128 24.83 6.41 10.29
#